data_c4ca3f44de3ae48998e07ddfa2a413f6
#
_entry.id   c4ca3f44de3ae48998e07ddfa2a413f6
#
_cell.length_a   1.000
_cell.length_b   1.000
_cell.length_c   1.000
_cell.angle_alpha   90.00
_cell.angle_beta   90.00
_cell.angle_gamma   90.00
#
_symmetry.space_group_name_H-M   'P 1'
#
loop_
_entity.id
_entity.type
_entity.pdbx_description
1 polymer ?
#
loop_
_entity_poly.entity_id
_entity_poly.type
_entity_poly.pdbx_seq_one_letter_code
_entity_poly.pdbx_strand_id
1 'polypeptide(L)'
;MKKILVAILTVCMAVMCFAGCGGGEDKKGGKTEDKIKVGFIFLHDEKSTYDLNFMNAAKKAQENLKLSDDQVIFKYPVEEGQACYDAAADLVDQGCDLIFADSFGHEQWLIKAANDFKNVQFCHATGTKAHTEKLANFHNAFATIYEGRYLAGIVAGLKLNEMIKEGKITAEQAVMGYVGAFPYAEVKSGYTAFYLGAKSVCPSVTMKVDFTQAWYSVDDERDVANSLMDQGCVLISQHADSLGAPSACEARKVPNVSYNGSTIDTCPETFMVSSRIDWTPYFEYIINCVVKGEEIKTDWTGTLATGSVVLTDVNEKVVAEGTEAAVEEAKTKLEKGEIHVFDTDTFTVKGEKLTTYLADVDDFGDYKPETEAVKDGYFHESEYRSAPYFDVDIDGITILSTGK
;
A
#
# COMPACT_ATOMS: atom_id res chain seq x y z
N MET A 1 4.66 -66.69 23.43
CA MET A 1 3.63 -67.36 24.24
C MET A 1 2.55 -66.38 24.63
N LYS A 2 1.31 -66.78 24.36
CA LYS A 2 0.02 -66.25 24.82
C LYS A 2 -0.32 -64.82 24.37
N LYS A 3 -1.13 -64.59 23.39
CA LYS A 3 -2.56 -64.87 23.10
C LYS A 3 -3.51 -64.10 24.02
N ILE A 4 -4.45 -63.43 23.36
CA ILE A 4 -5.91 -63.34 23.64
C ILE A 4 -6.34 -61.94 24.16
N LEU A 5 -7.41 -61.30 23.80
CA LEU A 5 -8.56 -61.51 22.89
C LEU A 5 -9.32 -60.18 22.73
N VAL A 6 -10.01 -60.07 21.64
CA VAL A 6 -11.04 -59.11 21.22
C VAL A 6 -12.23 -59.08 22.19
N ALA A 7 -12.86 -57.94 22.41
CA ALA A 7 -14.30 -57.87 22.66
C ALA A 7 -14.89 -56.55 22.13
N ILE A 8 -15.71 -56.70 21.10
CA ILE A 8 -16.70 -55.75 20.57
C ILE A 8 -17.89 -55.76 21.53
N LEU A 9 -18.38 -54.60 21.92
CA LEU A 9 -19.75 -54.51 22.39
C LEU A 9 -20.42 -53.20 21.92
N THR A 10 -21.37 -53.40 21.02
CA THR A 10 -22.36 -52.43 20.53
C THR A 10 -23.54 -52.46 21.54
N VAL A 11 -23.96 -51.30 22.02
CA VAL A 11 -25.36 -51.15 22.55
C VAL A 11 -25.89 -49.75 22.20
N CYS A 12 -27.12 -49.79 21.71
CA CYS A 12 -27.96 -48.70 21.21
C CYS A 12 -28.60 -47.85 22.30
N MET A 13 -28.92 -46.62 21.89
CA MET A 13 -30.07 -45.75 22.22
C MET A 13 -30.52 -45.60 23.69
N ALA A 14 -30.56 -44.33 24.11
CA ALA A 14 -31.73 -43.75 24.77
C ALA A 14 -31.74 -42.24 24.61
N VAL A 15 -32.78 -41.72 23.98
CA VAL A 15 -33.19 -40.30 23.90
C VAL A 15 -33.69 -39.90 25.27
N MET A 16 -33.15 -38.82 25.86
CA MET A 16 -33.84 -38.06 26.91
C MET A 16 -33.68 -36.56 26.64
N CYS A 17 -34.79 -35.93 26.28
CA CYS A 17 -34.96 -34.50 26.30
C CYS A 17 -34.87 -33.97 27.73
N PHE A 18 -33.95 -33.07 28.01
CA PHE A 18 -34.07 -32.16 29.15
C PHE A 18 -33.93 -30.72 28.64
N ALA A 19 -35.06 -30.01 28.75
CA ALA A 19 -35.09 -28.58 28.64
C ALA A 19 -34.39 -27.99 29.87
N GLY A 20 -33.31 -27.24 29.63
CA GLY A 20 -32.62 -26.48 30.65
C GLY A 20 -32.29 -25.10 30.09
N CYS A 21 -33.01 -24.06 30.52
CA CYS A 21 -32.62 -22.67 30.32
C CYS A 21 -31.31 -22.41 31.02
N GLY A 22 -30.32 -21.97 30.26
CA GLY A 22 -29.04 -21.41 30.74
C GLY A 22 -28.53 -20.45 29.71
N GLY A 23 -28.31 -19.18 30.08
CA GLY A 23 -27.89 -18.09 29.21
C GLY A 23 -26.67 -18.47 28.37
N GLY A 24 -26.84 -18.49 27.08
CA GLY A 24 -25.75 -18.61 26.12
C GLY A 24 -25.32 -17.23 25.70
N GLU A 25 -24.04 -16.97 25.84
CA GLU A 25 -23.38 -15.89 25.11
C GLU A 25 -23.68 -16.12 23.60
N ASP A 26 -24.28 -15.12 22.98
CA ASP A 26 -24.49 -15.10 21.54
C ASP A 26 -23.13 -15.10 20.84
N LYS A 27 -22.62 -16.28 20.47
CA LYS A 27 -21.61 -16.36 19.43
C LYS A 27 -22.27 -15.83 18.17
N LYS A 28 -21.82 -14.66 17.68
CA LYS A 28 -22.17 -14.17 16.36
C LYS A 28 -21.90 -15.30 15.37
N GLY A 29 -22.96 -15.91 14.84
CA GLY A 29 -22.83 -16.98 13.86
C GLY A 29 -22.25 -16.42 12.58
N GLY A 30 -21.13 -16.97 12.12
CA GLY A 30 -20.56 -16.65 10.82
C GLY A 30 -21.57 -16.86 9.70
N LYS A 31 -21.45 -16.12 8.61
CA LYS A 31 -22.25 -16.32 7.40
C LYS A 31 -21.61 -17.41 6.55
N THR A 32 -22.42 -18.14 5.78
CA THR A 32 -21.88 -19.07 4.79
C THR A 32 -21.36 -18.29 3.58
N GLU A 33 -20.34 -18.81 2.91
CA GLU A 33 -19.75 -18.21 1.68
C GLU A 33 -20.82 -17.84 0.64
N ASP A 34 -21.87 -18.63 0.51
CA ASP A 34 -22.99 -18.40 -0.42
C ASP A 34 -23.89 -17.19 -0.07
N LYS A 35 -23.65 -16.50 1.05
CA LYS A 35 -24.54 -15.44 1.55
C LYS A 35 -23.83 -14.13 1.84
N ILE A 36 -22.51 -14.07 1.82
CA ILE A 36 -21.79 -12.83 2.03
C ILE A 36 -21.97 -11.89 0.84
N LYS A 37 -22.15 -10.61 1.10
CA LYS A 37 -22.03 -9.54 0.10
C LYS A 37 -20.97 -8.54 0.50
N VAL A 38 -20.15 -8.15 -0.47
CA VAL A 38 -19.02 -7.25 -0.28
C VAL A 38 -19.15 -6.05 -1.21
N GLY A 39 -19.09 -4.85 -0.65
CA GLY A 39 -19.10 -3.59 -1.38
C GLY A 39 -17.71 -2.98 -1.43
N PHE A 40 -17.35 -2.42 -2.58
CA PHE A 40 -16.11 -1.68 -2.77
C PHE A 40 -16.42 -0.28 -3.27
N ILE A 41 -15.79 0.72 -2.68
CA ILE A 41 -15.90 2.14 -3.02
C ILE A 41 -14.53 2.62 -3.47
N PHE A 42 -14.45 3.14 -4.72
CA PHE A 42 -13.23 3.64 -5.32
C PHE A 42 -13.40 5.10 -5.73
N LEU A 43 -12.33 5.90 -5.55
CA LEU A 43 -12.36 7.33 -5.84
C LEU A 43 -12.50 7.60 -7.33
N HIS A 44 -11.76 6.85 -8.17
CA HIS A 44 -11.75 7.02 -9.62
C HIS A 44 -12.15 5.72 -10.34
N ASP A 45 -12.06 5.75 -11.66
CA ASP A 45 -12.26 4.61 -12.54
C ASP A 45 -10.93 3.89 -12.83
N GLU A 46 -10.97 2.90 -13.72
CA GLU A 46 -9.82 2.07 -14.12
C GLU A 46 -8.68 2.83 -14.84
N LYS A 47 -8.81 4.13 -15.07
CA LYS A 47 -7.73 4.95 -15.63
C LYS A 47 -6.72 5.38 -14.58
N SER A 48 -7.14 5.44 -13.33
CA SER A 48 -6.23 5.59 -12.19
C SER A 48 -5.50 4.30 -11.94
N THR A 49 -4.17 4.33 -11.91
CA THR A 49 -3.36 3.13 -11.61
C THR A 49 -3.56 2.65 -10.17
N TYR A 50 -3.87 3.56 -9.25
CA TYR A 50 -4.18 3.27 -7.87
C TYR A 50 -5.49 2.49 -7.74
N ASP A 51 -6.60 3.05 -8.22
CA ASP A 51 -7.93 2.43 -8.13
C ASP A 51 -7.99 1.10 -8.92
N LEU A 52 -7.39 1.05 -10.12
CA LEU A 52 -7.30 -0.18 -10.91
C LEU A 52 -6.59 -1.31 -10.16
N ASN A 53 -5.56 -0.99 -9.38
CA ASN A 53 -4.83 -1.96 -8.57
C ASN A 53 -5.75 -2.62 -7.52
N PHE A 54 -6.60 -1.84 -6.84
CA PHE A 54 -7.62 -2.37 -5.92
C PHE A 54 -8.70 -3.18 -6.65
N MET A 55 -9.21 -2.67 -7.77
CA MET A 55 -10.24 -3.37 -8.57
C MET A 55 -9.76 -4.74 -9.03
N ASN A 56 -8.50 -4.83 -9.49
CA ASN A 56 -7.90 -6.10 -9.92
C ASN A 56 -7.76 -7.08 -8.75
N ALA A 57 -7.32 -6.59 -7.59
CA ALA A 57 -7.20 -7.42 -6.39
C ALA A 57 -8.57 -7.91 -5.87
N ALA A 58 -9.59 -7.06 -5.91
CA ALA A 58 -10.96 -7.44 -5.53
C ALA A 58 -11.54 -8.52 -6.46
N LYS A 59 -11.35 -8.37 -7.78
CA LYS A 59 -11.74 -9.39 -8.77
C LYS A 59 -10.97 -10.70 -8.54
N LYS A 60 -9.67 -10.60 -8.22
CA LYS A 60 -8.85 -11.78 -7.94
C LYS A 60 -9.30 -12.51 -6.66
N ALA A 61 -9.60 -11.77 -5.59
CA ALA A 61 -10.16 -12.33 -4.36
C ALA A 61 -11.54 -12.97 -4.61
N GLN A 62 -12.40 -12.32 -5.41
CA GLN A 62 -13.68 -12.89 -5.85
C GLN A 62 -13.50 -14.26 -6.53
N GLU A 63 -12.57 -14.36 -7.50
CA GLU A 63 -12.26 -15.62 -8.20
C GLU A 63 -11.75 -16.69 -7.23
N ASN A 64 -10.76 -16.35 -6.38
CA ASN A 64 -10.12 -17.28 -5.46
C ASN A 64 -11.12 -17.84 -4.43
N LEU A 65 -12.01 -17.00 -3.92
CA LEU A 65 -13.05 -17.35 -2.96
C LEU A 65 -14.33 -17.87 -3.62
N LYS A 66 -14.38 -17.92 -4.98
CA LYS A 66 -15.52 -18.39 -5.78
C LYS A 66 -16.83 -17.65 -5.48
N LEU A 67 -16.74 -16.36 -5.19
CA LEU A 67 -17.92 -15.53 -5.01
C LEU A 67 -18.57 -15.23 -6.36
N SER A 68 -19.90 -15.26 -6.40
CA SER A 68 -20.68 -14.93 -7.61
C SER A 68 -20.70 -13.39 -7.85
N ASP A 69 -21.05 -12.99 -9.06
CA ASP A 69 -21.06 -11.57 -9.44
C ASP A 69 -22.06 -10.73 -8.63
N ASP A 70 -23.14 -11.33 -8.13
CA ASP A 70 -24.12 -10.66 -7.28
C ASP A 70 -23.66 -10.48 -5.81
N GLN A 71 -22.54 -11.08 -5.42
CA GLN A 71 -21.94 -10.96 -4.10
C GLN A 71 -20.90 -9.84 -4.02
N VAL A 72 -20.41 -9.30 -5.14
CA VAL A 72 -19.38 -8.25 -5.16
C VAL A 72 -19.89 -7.04 -5.92
N ILE A 73 -19.96 -5.90 -5.24
CA ILE A 73 -20.52 -4.67 -5.79
C ILE A 73 -19.47 -3.58 -5.79
N PHE A 74 -19.22 -2.98 -6.96
CA PHE A 74 -18.30 -1.86 -7.11
C PHE A 74 -19.08 -0.54 -7.27
N LYS A 75 -18.61 0.49 -6.53
CA LYS A 75 -19.07 1.87 -6.65
C LYS A 75 -17.89 2.75 -7.05
N TYR A 76 -17.94 3.33 -8.26
CA TYR A 76 -16.94 4.29 -8.74
C TYR A 76 -17.50 5.09 -9.93
N PRO A 77 -17.05 6.32 -10.19
CA PRO A 77 -16.24 7.12 -9.28
C PRO A 77 -17.07 7.61 -8.07
N VAL A 78 -16.48 7.63 -6.88
CA VAL A 78 -17.10 8.15 -5.67
C VAL A 78 -16.18 9.20 -5.05
N GLU A 79 -16.60 10.46 -5.14
CA GLU A 79 -15.85 11.59 -4.59
C GLU A 79 -15.64 11.44 -3.07
N GLU A 80 -14.52 11.99 -2.57
CA GLU A 80 -14.29 12.14 -1.14
C GLU A 80 -15.36 13.04 -0.52
N GLY A 81 -15.74 12.74 0.71
CA GLY A 81 -16.79 13.51 1.40
C GLY A 81 -18.11 12.76 1.55
N GLN A 82 -19.23 13.49 1.57
CA GLN A 82 -20.58 12.92 1.77
C GLN A 82 -20.92 11.83 0.77
N ALA A 83 -20.42 11.91 -0.46
CA ALA A 83 -20.63 10.89 -1.49
C ALA A 83 -20.15 9.50 -1.06
N CYS A 84 -19.05 9.40 -0.31
CA CYS A 84 -18.56 8.14 0.25
C CYS A 84 -19.55 7.56 1.27
N TYR A 85 -20.08 8.37 2.17
CA TYR A 85 -21.10 7.92 3.11
C TYR A 85 -22.37 7.45 2.41
N ASP A 86 -22.85 8.20 1.41
CA ASP A 86 -24.06 7.86 0.66
C ASP A 86 -23.87 6.54 -0.12
N ALA A 87 -22.69 6.34 -0.71
CA ALA A 87 -22.33 5.08 -1.37
C ALA A 87 -22.26 3.90 -0.37
N ALA A 88 -21.70 4.13 0.82
CA ALA A 88 -21.66 3.13 1.87
C ALA A 88 -23.06 2.76 2.36
N ALA A 89 -23.94 3.75 2.60
CA ALA A 89 -25.33 3.53 2.99
C ALA A 89 -26.11 2.75 1.92
N ASP A 90 -25.93 3.09 0.64
CA ASP A 90 -26.56 2.36 -0.46
C ASP A 90 -26.08 0.90 -0.55
N LEU A 91 -24.79 0.63 -0.29
CA LEU A 91 -24.26 -0.73 -0.21
C LEU A 91 -24.83 -1.52 0.99
N VAL A 92 -25.04 -0.86 2.13
CA VAL A 92 -25.73 -1.46 3.29
C VAL A 92 -27.16 -1.82 2.92
N ASP A 93 -27.90 -0.93 2.25
CA ASP A 93 -29.28 -1.19 1.79
C ASP A 93 -29.35 -2.33 0.77
N GLN A 94 -28.30 -2.53 -0.02
CA GLN A 94 -28.16 -3.68 -0.92
C GLN A 94 -27.77 -4.99 -0.19
N GLY A 95 -27.56 -4.93 1.12
CA GLY A 95 -27.30 -6.08 1.97
C GLY A 95 -25.82 -6.48 2.06
N CYS A 96 -24.88 -5.56 1.81
CA CYS A 96 -23.47 -5.81 2.03
C CYS A 96 -23.16 -6.01 3.52
N ASP A 97 -22.35 -7.00 3.82
CA ASP A 97 -21.87 -7.35 5.15
C ASP A 97 -20.50 -6.73 5.46
N LEU A 98 -19.78 -6.41 4.40
CA LEU A 98 -18.44 -5.85 4.40
C LEU A 98 -18.35 -4.78 3.31
N ILE A 99 -17.83 -3.62 3.67
CA ILE A 99 -17.63 -2.49 2.75
C ILE A 99 -16.19 -2.01 2.89
N PHE A 100 -15.52 -1.85 1.76
CA PHE A 100 -14.14 -1.33 1.68
C PHE A 100 -14.12 -0.01 0.89
N ALA A 101 -13.29 0.94 1.31
CA ALA A 101 -13.01 2.15 0.54
C ALA A 101 -11.50 2.43 0.47
N ASP A 102 -11.04 2.98 -0.64
CA ASP A 102 -9.61 3.09 -0.97
C ASP A 102 -8.99 4.47 -0.75
N SER A 103 -9.74 5.55 -0.83
CA SER A 103 -9.16 6.89 -0.81
C SER A 103 -8.99 7.46 0.60
N PHE A 104 -7.89 8.21 0.80
CA PHE A 104 -7.55 8.86 2.07
C PHE A 104 -8.70 9.69 2.64
N GLY A 105 -9.37 10.51 1.83
CA GLY A 105 -10.49 11.34 2.28
C GLY A 105 -11.81 10.59 2.49
N HIS A 106 -11.89 9.30 2.18
CA HIS A 106 -13.04 8.45 2.50
C HIS A 106 -13.09 8.06 3.99
N GLU A 107 -11.95 8.07 4.72
CA GLU A 107 -11.86 7.53 6.07
C GLU A 107 -12.91 8.08 7.03
N GLN A 108 -13.01 9.41 7.15
CA GLN A 108 -13.93 10.05 8.08
C GLN A 108 -15.40 9.69 7.79
N TRP A 109 -15.76 9.53 6.53
CA TRP A 109 -17.11 9.22 6.10
C TRP A 109 -17.45 7.74 6.30
N LEU A 110 -16.44 6.87 6.15
CA LEU A 110 -16.58 5.47 6.48
C LEU A 110 -16.68 5.23 8.00
N ILE A 111 -15.95 6.00 8.82
CA ILE A 111 -16.10 6.01 10.29
C ILE A 111 -17.54 6.41 10.67
N LYS A 112 -18.10 7.44 10.01
CA LYS A 112 -19.49 7.85 10.20
C LYS A 112 -20.44 6.71 9.86
N ALA A 113 -20.25 6.03 8.71
CA ALA A 113 -21.06 4.87 8.32
C ALA A 113 -20.92 3.72 9.33
N ALA A 114 -19.73 3.43 9.84
CA ALA A 114 -19.50 2.42 10.86
C ALA A 114 -20.22 2.74 12.19
N ASN A 115 -20.38 4.03 12.52
CA ASN A 115 -21.16 4.46 13.66
C ASN A 115 -22.66 4.24 13.48
N ASP A 116 -23.17 4.46 12.27
CA ASP A 116 -24.59 4.34 11.98
C ASP A 116 -25.01 2.88 11.71
N PHE A 117 -24.16 2.06 11.11
CA PHE A 117 -24.45 0.69 10.67
C PHE A 117 -23.64 -0.37 11.43
N LYS A 118 -23.94 -0.59 12.69
CA LYS A 118 -23.15 -1.43 13.63
C LYS A 118 -23.00 -2.91 13.24
N ASN A 119 -23.85 -3.42 12.34
CA ASN A 119 -23.83 -4.82 11.91
C ASN A 119 -23.01 -5.08 10.63
N VAL A 120 -22.47 -4.03 10.01
CA VAL A 120 -21.65 -4.10 8.80
C VAL A 120 -20.21 -3.79 9.17
N GLN A 121 -19.27 -4.53 8.57
CA GLN A 121 -17.83 -4.27 8.72
C GLN A 121 -17.38 -3.24 7.68
N PHE A 122 -16.61 -2.26 8.11
CA PHE A 122 -16.05 -1.21 7.26
C PHE A 122 -14.54 -1.29 7.32
N CYS A 123 -13.91 -1.38 6.15
CA CYS A 123 -12.47 -1.47 6.00
C CYS A 123 -11.98 -0.32 5.11
N HIS A 124 -10.83 0.24 5.41
CA HIS A 124 -10.32 1.40 4.72
C HIS A 124 -8.81 1.29 4.47
N ALA A 125 -8.38 1.60 3.25
CA ALA A 125 -6.96 1.76 2.94
C ALA A 125 -6.47 3.17 3.30
N THR A 126 -5.17 3.27 3.63
CA THR A 126 -4.48 4.53 3.94
C THR A 126 -4.94 5.26 5.21
N GLY A 127 -5.97 4.75 5.88
CA GLY A 127 -6.53 5.38 7.07
C GLY A 127 -5.62 5.33 8.29
N THR A 128 -5.84 6.27 9.20
CA THR A 128 -4.98 6.47 10.37
C THR A 128 -5.72 6.35 11.70
N LYS A 129 -7.05 6.19 11.70
CA LYS A 129 -7.88 6.42 12.88
C LYS A 129 -8.51 5.17 13.51
N ALA A 130 -8.42 3.99 12.90
CA ALA A 130 -9.09 2.80 13.44
C ALA A 130 -8.66 2.47 14.87
N HIS A 131 -7.38 2.62 15.21
CA HIS A 131 -6.84 2.33 16.53
C HIS A 131 -7.20 3.38 17.59
N THR A 132 -7.56 4.61 17.18
CA THR A 132 -8.02 5.69 18.08
C THR A 132 -9.54 5.75 18.21
N GLU A 133 -10.28 5.51 17.12
CA GLU A 133 -11.76 5.46 17.14
C GLU A 133 -12.31 4.25 17.89
N LYS A 134 -11.58 3.15 17.93
CA LYS A 134 -11.91 1.91 18.68
C LYS A 134 -13.30 1.36 18.38
N LEU A 135 -13.76 1.50 17.13
CA LEU A 135 -15.01 0.91 16.67
C LEU A 135 -14.78 -0.57 16.35
N ALA A 136 -15.66 -1.44 16.86
CA ALA A 136 -15.56 -2.88 16.63
C ALA A 136 -15.80 -3.31 15.17
N ASN A 137 -16.26 -2.39 14.32
CA ASN A 137 -16.61 -2.62 12.92
C ASN A 137 -15.95 -1.64 11.95
N PHE A 138 -14.85 -0.99 12.37
CA PHE A 138 -14.04 -0.13 11.49
C PHE A 138 -12.57 -0.53 11.59
N HIS A 139 -11.92 -0.71 10.43
CA HIS A 139 -10.58 -1.29 10.32
C HIS A 139 -9.77 -0.54 9.26
N ASN A 140 -8.50 -0.25 9.56
CA ASN A 140 -7.55 0.26 8.60
C ASN A 140 -6.65 -0.84 8.04
N ALA A 141 -6.13 -0.61 6.86
CA ALA A 141 -5.14 -1.48 6.23
C ALA A 141 -4.17 -0.67 5.37
N PHE A 142 -2.93 -1.10 5.38
CA PHE A 142 -1.92 -0.67 4.41
C PHE A 142 -0.87 -1.77 4.24
N ALA A 143 0.28 -1.45 3.61
CA ALA A 143 1.38 -2.37 3.51
C ALA A 143 2.72 -1.64 3.71
N THR A 144 3.78 -2.38 3.99
CA THR A 144 5.15 -1.87 4.05
C THR A 144 5.66 -1.50 2.64
N ILE A 145 4.89 -0.68 1.92
CA ILE A 145 5.17 -0.35 0.50
C ILE A 145 6.51 0.38 0.33
N TYR A 146 7.01 1.03 1.39
CA TYR A 146 8.36 1.60 1.40
C TYR A 146 9.44 0.55 1.09
N GLU A 147 9.26 -0.74 1.43
CA GLU A 147 10.16 -1.81 1.02
C GLU A 147 10.13 -2.00 -0.50
N GLY A 148 8.94 -2.02 -1.11
CA GLY A 148 8.79 -2.08 -2.57
C GLY A 148 9.35 -0.84 -3.28
N ARG A 149 9.19 0.35 -2.67
CA ARG A 149 9.79 1.59 -3.16
C ARG A 149 11.32 1.54 -3.10
N TYR A 150 11.89 0.99 -2.03
CA TYR A 150 13.33 0.79 -1.90
C TYR A 150 13.86 -0.14 -2.99
N LEU A 151 13.19 -1.27 -3.22
CA LEU A 151 13.56 -2.20 -4.30
C LEU A 151 13.48 -1.55 -5.69
N ALA A 152 12.43 -0.78 -5.96
CA ALA A 152 12.30 0.00 -7.20
C ALA A 152 13.39 1.10 -7.31
N GLY A 153 13.82 1.65 -6.17
CA GLY A 153 14.95 2.56 -6.08
C GLY A 153 16.27 1.90 -6.50
N ILE A 154 16.51 0.65 -6.11
CA ILE A 154 17.68 -0.12 -6.58
C ILE A 154 17.68 -0.22 -8.12
N VAL A 155 16.53 -0.50 -8.73
CA VAL A 155 16.40 -0.53 -10.20
C VAL A 155 16.81 0.81 -10.82
N ALA A 156 16.34 1.92 -10.24
CA ALA A 156 16.69 3.28 -10.67
C ALA A 156 18.19 3.56 -10.52
N GLY A 157 18.78 3.23 -9.38
CA GLY A 157 20.19 3.47 -9.10
C GLY A 157 21.13 2.67 -10.01
N LEU A 158 20.78 1.41 -10.33
CA LEU A 158 21.52 0.61 -11.29
C LEU A 158 21.46 1.21 -12.70
N LYS A 159 20.31 1.74 -13.11
CA LYS A 159 20.17 2.46 -14.39
C LYS A 159 21.03 3.72 -14.45
N LEU A 160 21.06 4.49 -13.38
CA LEU A 160 21.93 5.66 -13.28
C LEU A 160 23.40 5.26 -13.41
N ASN A 161 23.85 4.19 -12.75
CA ASN A 161 25.21 3.68 -12.87
C ASN A 161 25.53 3.21 -14.29
N GLU A 162 24.59 2.57 -14.99
CA GLU A 162 24.74 2.22 -16.40
C GLU A 162 24.94 3.48 -17.26
N MET A 163 24.10 4.51 -17.06
CA MET A 163 24.22 5.78 -17.79
C MET A 163 25.54 6.49 -17.53
N ILE A 164 26.06 6.45 -16.29
CA ILE A 164 27.40 6.99 -15.94
C ILE A 164 28.48 6.19 -16.64
N LYS A 165 28.45 4.87 -16.58
CA LYS A 165 29.43 3.97 -17.21
C LYS A 165 29.48 4.15 -18.72
N GLU A 166 28.36 4.40 -19.35
CA GLU A 166 28.25 4.65 -20.80
C GLU A 166 28.63 6.09 -21.20
N GLY A 167 28.91 6.98 -20.24
CA GLY A 167 29.22 8.39 -20.47
C GLY A 167 28.03 9.23 -20.94
N LYS A 168 26.80 8.75 -20.74
CA LYS A 168 25.57 9.51 -21.04
C LYS A 168 25.35 10.64 -20.03
N ILE A 169 25.76 10.43 -18.78
CA ILE A 169 25.75 11.42 -17.70
C ILE A 169 27.04 11.32 -16.88
N THR A 170 27.37 12.37 -16.12
CA THR A 170 28.39 12.29 -15.06
C THR A 170 27.79 11.86 -13.73
N ALA A 171 28.62 11.55 -12.75
CA ALA A 171 28.15 11.21 -11.40
C ALA A 171 27.34 12.36 -10.76
N GLU A 172 27.74 13.60 -11.00
CA GLU A 172 27.04 14.81 -10.50
C GLU A 172 25.69 15.05 -11.20
N GLN A 173 25.51 14.48 -12.39
CA GLN A 173 24.26 14.53 -13.15
C GLN A 173 23.29 13.40 -12.82
N ALA A 174 23.65 12.50 -11.90
CA ALA A 174 22.74 11.45 -11.43
C ALA A 174 21.63 12.03 -10.53
N VAL A 175 20.72 12.79 -11.12
CA VAL A 175 19.61 13.47 -10.44
C VAL A 175 18.30 12.81 -10.84
N MET A 176 17.59 12.25 -9.86
CA MET A 176 16.22 11.73 -10.06
C MET A 176 15.20 12.84 -9.84
N GLY A 177 14.06 12.74 -10.53
CA GLY A 177 12.86 13.54 -10.27
C GLY A 177 11.75 12.67 -9.68
N TYR A 178 10.95 13.25 -8.80
CA TYR A 178 9.81 12.57 -8.21
C TYR A 178 8.56 13.46 -8.26
N VAL A 179 7.51 12.97 -8.92
CA VAL A 179 6.21 13.64 -9.03
C VAL A 179 5.33 13.15 -7.89
N GLY A 180 5.17 13.97 -6.86
CA GLY A 180 4.29 13.67 -5.72
C GLY A 180 2.89 14.23 -5.92
N ALA A 181 1.89 13.62 -5.24
CA ALA A 181 0.54 14.20 -5.17
C ALA A 181 0.49 15.29 -4.07
N PHE A 182 0.71 14.91 -2.84
CA PHE A 182 0.71 15.79 -1.67
C PHE A 182 1.94 15.54 -0.78
N PRO A 183 2.36 16.52 0.05
CA PRO A 183 3.48 16.34 0.97
C PRO A 183 3.08 15.58 2.26
N TYR A 184 2.27 14.52 2.14
CA TYR A 184 1.87 13.68 3.26
C TYR A 184 2.94 12.63 3.59
N ALA A 185 2.91 12.10 4.82
CA ALA A 185 3.87 11.11 5.28
C ALA A 185 3.91 9.86 4.37
N GLU A 186 2.77 9.41 3.84
CA GLU A 186 2.70 8.30 2.89
C GLU A 186 3.57 8.57 1.63
N VAL A 187 3.45 9.75 1.05
CA VAL A 187 4.22 10.15 -0.13
C VAL A 187 5.69 10.34 0.21
N LYS A 188 5.97 10.95 1.38
CA LYS A 188 7.32 11.20 1.89
C LYS A 188 8.06 9.88 2.18
N SER A 189 7.44 8.97 2.90
CA SER A 189 7.94 7.61 3.11
C SER A 189 8.29 6.93 1.79
N GLY A 190 7.38 7.02 0.80
CA GLY A 190 7.55 6.43 -0.52
C GLY A 190 8.75 6.99 -1.29
N TYR A 191 8.86 8.32 -1.44
CA TYR A 191 9.97 8.87 -2.20
C TYR A 191 11.32 8.76 -1.45
N THR A 192 11.30 8.84 -0.12
CA THR A 192 12.52 8.66 0.68
C THR A 192 13.05 7.23 0.55
N ALA A 193 12.18 6.23 0.66
CA ALA A 193 12.56 4.83 0.46
C ALA A 193 13.11 4.58 -0.95
N PHE A 194 12.47 5.14 -1.98
CA PHE A 194 12.95 5.07 -3.36
C PHE A 194 14.34 5.69 -3.51
N TYR A 195 14.57 6.87 -2.94
CA TYR A 195 15.87 7.52 -2.94
C TYR A 195 16.94 6.68 -2.22
N LEU A 196 16.64 6.14 -1.04
CA LEU A 196 17.58 5.31 -0.28
C LEU A 196 17.94 4.02 -1.02
N GLY A 197 16.97 3.40 -1.69
CA GLY A 197 17.22 2.26 -2.57
C GLY A 197 18.17 2.60 -3.71
N ALA A 198 17.97 3.73 -4.40
CA ALA A 198 18.86 4.19 -5.45
C ALA A 198 20.25 4.53 -4.91
N LYS A 199 20.33 5.20 -3.76
CA LYS A 199 21.59 5.59 -3.11
C LYS A 199 22.42 4.39 -2.66
N SER A 200 21.77 3.29 -2.27
CA SER A 200 22.48 2.06 -1.84
C SER A 200 23.38 1.47 -2.91
N VAL A 201 23.06 1.69 -4.19
CA VAL A 201 23.82 1.20 -5.35
C VAL A 201 24.47 2.32 -6.16
N CYS A 202 23.96 3.55 -6.13
CA CYS A 202 24.50 4.73 -6.82
C CYS A 202 24.73 5.86 -5.80
N PRO A 203 25.88 5.89 -5.08
CA PRO A 203 26.12 6.82 -3.99
C PRO A 203 26.10 8.32 -4.35
N SER A 204 26.29 8.66 -5.62
CA SER A 204 26.26 10.05 -6.12
C SER A 204 24.85 10.58 -6.38
N VAL A 205 23.83 9.72 -6.33
CA VAL A 205 22.45 10.11 -6.66
C VAL A 205 21.92 11.20 -5.73
N THR A 206 21.21 12.15 -6.32
CA THR A 206 20.36 13.13 -5.62
C THR A 206 18.96 13.10 -6.20
N MET A 207 17.99 13.70 -5.51
CA MET A 207 16.60 13.70 -5.98
C MET A 207 15.94 15.06 -5.79
N LYS A 208 15.11 15.46 -6.75
CA LYS A 208 14.20 16.61 -6.66
C LYS A 208 12.77 16.09 -6.60
N VAL A 209 11.98 16.66 -5.69
CA VAL A 209 10.55 16.32 -5.51
C VAL A 209 9.72 17.56 -5.77
N ASP A 210 8.66 17.43 -6.55
CA ASP A 210 7.66 18.46 -6.75
C ASP A 210 6.24 17.85 -6.71
N PHE A 211 5.22 18.64 -6.35
CA PHE A 211 3.89 18.15 -6.05
C PHE A 211 2.82 18.74 -6.96
N THR A 212 1.88 17.91 -7.38
CA THR A 212 0.73 18.29 -8.23
C THR A 212 -0.43 18.88 -7.44
N GLN A 213 -0.53 18.61 -6.15
CA GLN A 213 -1.68 18.91 -5.28
C GLN A 213 -2.97 18.19 -5.71
N ALA A 214 -2.83 17.05 -6.38
CA ALA A 214 -3.92 16.16 -6.77
C ALA A 214 -3.42 14.72 -6.76
N TRP A 215 -4.27 13.76 -6.38
CA TRP A 215 -3.96 12.35 -6.52
C TRP A 215 -3.88 11.94 -7.99
N TYR A 216 -4.80 12.46 -8.81
CA TYR A 216 -4.89 12.16 -10.23
C TYR A 216 -5.08 13.44 -11.04
N SER A 217 -4.12 13.78 -11.88
CA SER A 217 -4.20 14.88 -12.85
C SER A 217 -3.21 14.65 -13.99
N VAL A 218 -3.70 14.19 -15.13
CA VAL A 218 -2.85 13.90 -16.30
C VAL A 218 -2.03 15.13 -16.73
N ASP A 219 -2.62 16.30 -16.69
CA ASP A 219 -1.96 17.53 -17.13
C ASP A 219 -0.93 18.02 -16.11
N ASP A 220 -1.28 18.09 -14.82
CA ASP A 220 -0.38 18.55 -13.79
C ASP A 220 0.80 17.58 -13.60
N GLU A 221 0.56 16.28 -13.60
CA GLU A 221 1.62 15.26 -13.51
C GLU A 221 2.59 15.35 -14.69
N ARG A 222 2.06 15.54 -15.91
CA ARG A 222 2.88 15.75 -17.11
C ARG A 222 3.73 17.00 -16.99
N ASP A 223 3.13 18.11 -16.55
CA ASP A 223 3.80 19.41 -16.46
C ASP A 223 4.90 19.40 -15.37
N VAL A 224 4.63 18.79 -14.20
CA VAL A 224 5.63 18.58 -13.14
C VAL A 224 6.77 17.68 -13.62
N ALA A 225 6.46 16.57 -14.29
CA ALA A 225 7.50 15.69 -14.85
C ALA A 225 8.38 16.41 -15.88
N ASN A 226 7.79 17.20 -16.78
CA ASN A 226 8.53 18.00 -17.74
C ASN A 226 9.40 19.04 -17.05
N SER A 227 8.89 19.74 -16.03
CA SER A 227 9.64 20.71 -15.24
C SER A 227 10.85 20.07 -14.55
N LEU A 228 10.70 18.89 -13.96
CA LEU A 228 11.79 18.14 -13.34
C LEU A 228 12.86 17.74 -14.37
N MET A 229 12.46 17.25 -15.54
CA MET A 229 13.39 16.94 -16.64
C MET A 229 14.12 18.17 -17.17
N ASP A 230 13.44 19.32 -17.29
CA ASP A 230 14.06 20.61 -17.69
C ASP A 230 15.07 21.11 -16.65
N GLN A 231 14.89 20.72 -15.39
CA GLN A 231 15.82 21.01 -14.30
C GLN A 231 16.97 19.99 -14.20
N GLY A 232 17.12 19.11 -15.18
CA GLY A 232 18.22 18.15 -15.27
C GLY A 232 17.97 16.81 -14.60
N CYS A 233 16.74 16.46 -14.22
CA CYS A 233 16.43 15.12 -13.77
C CYS A 233 16.50 14.15 -14.95
N VAL A 234 17.27 13.07 -14.81
CA VAL A 234 17.57 12.10 -15.88
C VAL A 234 16.82 10.78 -15.72
N LEU A 235 16.03 10.65 -14.66
CA LEU A 235 15.13 9.53 -14.36
C LEU A 235 13.99 10.10 -13.53
N ILE A 236 12.74 9.67 -13.82
CA ILE A 236 11.54 10.16 -13.11
C ILE A 236 10.82 8.98 -12.44
N SER A 237 10.33 9.22 -11.22
CA SER A 237 9.35 8.37 -10.55
C SER A 237 8.17 9.22 -10.06
N GLN A 238 7.12 8.59 -9.60
CA GLN A 238 5.91 9.28 -9.13
C GLN A 238 5.20 8.59 -7.97
N HIS A 239 4.37 9.37 -7.29
CA HIS A 239 3.35 8.95 -6.34
C HIS A 239 2.04 9.71 -6.65
N ALA A 240 1.72 9.74 -7.91
CA ALA A 240 0.50 10.27 -8.50
C ALA A 240 -0.04 9.22 -9.47
N ASP A 241 -1.33 9.21 -9.74
CA ASP A 241 -2.05 8.01 -10.14
C ASP A 241 -2.41 7.97 -11.64
N SER A 242 -2.03 9.04 -12.40
CA SER A 242 -2.30 9.08 -13.83
C SER A 242 -1.13 8.61 -14.68
N LEU A 243 -1.37 8.52 -15.99
CA LEU A 243 -0.32 8.28 -16.99
C LEU A 243 0.40 9.58 -17.44
N GLY A 244 0.18 10.72 -16.78
CA GLY A 244 0.77 12.00 -17.16
C GLY A 244 2.28 12.00 -17.11
N ALA A 245 2.87 11.64 -15.95
CA ALA A 245 4.32 11.58 -15.76
C ALA A 245 4.99 10.48 -16.62
N PRO A 246 4.51 9.23 -16.66
CA PRO A 246 5.05 8.21 -17.56
C PRO A 246 5.03 8.61 -19.03
N SER A 247 3.94 9.21 -19.51
CA SER A 247 3.81 9.65 -20.92
C SER A 247 4.78 10.80 -21.26
N ALA A 248 5.04 11.70 -20.32
CA ALA A 248 6.06 12.75 -20.49
C ALA A 248 7.46 12.14 -20.62
N CYS A 249 7.75 11.13 -19.81
CA CYS A 249 9.01 10.37 -19.86
C CYS A 249 9.17 9.65 -21.20
N GLU A 250 8.11 8.97 -21.68
CA GLU A 250 8.11 8.26 -22.97
C GLU A 250 8.37 9.23 -24.13
N ALA A 251 7.70 10.38 -24.15
CA ALA A 251 7.88 11.40 -25.17
C ALA A 251 9.31 11.96 -25.20
N ARG A 252 9.98 12.04 -24.05
CA ARG A 252 11.34 12.59 -23.90
C ARG A 252 12.42 11.52 -23.79
N LYS A 253 12.07 10.23 -23.83
CA LYS A 253 12.98 9.08 -23.68
C LYS A 253 13.78 9.11 -22.39
N VAL A 254 13.16 9.51 -21.31
CA VAL A 254 13.72 9.53 -19.96
C VAL A 254 13.22 8.29 -19.22
N PRO A 255 14.08 7.47 -18.61
CA PRO A 255 13.65 6.29 -17.84
C PRO A 255 12.64 6.63 -16.75
N ASN A 256 11.61 5.78 -16.60
CA ASN A 256 10.55 5.96 -15.62
C ASN A 256 10.36 4.73 -14.73
N VAL A 257 10.27 4.98 -13.42
CA VAL A 257 9.81 4.00 -12.42
C VAL A 257 8.41 4.40 -11.98
N SER A 258 7.42 3.61 -12.35
CA SER A 258 6.01 3.90 -12.07
C SER A 258 5.56 3.46 -10.68
N TYR A 259 4.27 3.62 -10.38
CA TYR A 259 3.64 3.20 -9.12
C TYR A 259 2.27 2.56 -9.37
N ASN A 260 1.87 1.64 -8.49
CA ASN A 260 0.63 0.86 -8.48
C ASN A 260 0.44 -0.10 -9.66
N GLY A 261 0.79 0.27 -10.87
CA GLY A 261 0.59 -0.55 -12.06
C GLY A 261 1.74 -0.48 -13.05
N SER A 262 1.85 -1.49 -13.90
CA SER A 262 2.76 -1.44 -15.04
C SER A 262 2.24 -0.47 -16.09
N THR A 263 3.11 0.41 -16.59
CA THR A 263 2.81 1.32 -17.69
C THR A 263 3.49 0.89 -19.00
N ILE A 264 3.98 -0.36 -19.09
CA ILE A 264 4.76 -0.87 -20.22
C ILE A 264 4.00 -0.81 -21.55
N ASP A 265 2.68 -1.03 -21.52
CA ASP A 265 1.85 -0.98 -22.74
C ASP A 265 1.75 0.41 -23.35
N THR A 266 1.83 1.45 -22.51
CA THR A 266 1.76 2.86 -22.93
C THR A 266 3.15 3.47 -23.10
N CYS A 267 4.13 3.03 -22.30
CA CYS A 267 5.47 3.60 -22.21
C CYS A 267 6.57 2.52 -22.38
N PRO A 268 6.60 1.77 -23.50
CA PRO A 268 7.47 0.61 -23.65
C PRO A 268 8.96 0.92 -23.74
N GLU A 269 9.34 2.16 -24.09
CA GLU A 269 10.74 2.58 -24.26
C GLU A 269 11.36 3.16 -22.99
N THR A 270 10.54 3.48 -21.99
CA THR A 270 11.01 4.19 -20.77
C THR A 270 10.57 3.55 -19.47
N PHE A 271 9.45 2.82 -19.44
CA PHE A 271 9.01 2.10 -18.25
C PHE A 271 10.08 1.08 -17.82
N MET A 272 10.43 1.07 -16.55
CA MET A 272 11.41 0.16 -15.95
C MET A 272 10.76 -0.92 -15.08
N VAL A 273 10.01 -0.48 -14.07
CA VAL A 273 9.33 -1.30 -13.06
C VAL A 273 8.31 -0.44 -12.33
N SER A 274 7.36 -1.07 -11.66
CA SER A 274 6.47 -0.41 -10.70
C SER A 274 6.44 -1.20 -9.39
N SER A 275 6.48 -0.50 -8.25
CA SER A 275 6.11 -1.09 -6.97
C SER A 275 4.59 -0.94 -6.76
N ARG A 276 3.97 -1.94 -6.16
CA ARG A 276 2.54 -1.93 -5.85
C ARG A 276 2.22 -2.74 -4.61
N ILE A 277 1.08 -2.44 -4.01
CA ILE A 277 0.49 -3.32 -2.99
C ILE A 277 -0.40 -4.33 -3.72
N ASP A 278 -0.20 -5.62 -3.49
CA ASP A 278 -1.20 -6.63 -3.84
C ASP A 278 -2.22 -6.72 -2.70
N TRP A 279 -3.41 -6.21 -2.95
CA TRP A 279 -4.50 -6.18 -1.99
C TRP A 279 -5.26 -7.50 -1.90
N THR A 280 -4.99 -8.47 -2.78
CA THR A 280 -5.65 -9.78 -2.79
C THR A 280 -5.57 -10.50 -1.43
N PRO A 281 -4.39 -10.59 -0.76
CA PRO A 281 -4.30 -11.24 0.55
C PRO A 281 -5.16 -10.57 1.63
N TYR A 282 -5.26 -9.24 1.58
CA TYR A 282 -6.11 -8.50 2.51
C TYR A 282 -7.59 -8.74 2.26
N PHE A 283 -8.04 -8.66 1.01
CA PHE A 283 -9.45 -8.88 0.69
C PHE A 283 -9.89 -10.30 1.00
N GLU A 284 -9.07 -11.30 0.70
CA GLU A 284 -9.34 -12.69 1.13
C GLU A 284 -9.42 -12.81 2.65
N TYR A 285 -8.53 -12.13 3.38
CA TYR A 285 -8.50 -12.14 4.83
C TYR A 285 -9.80 -11.56 5.43
N ILE A 286 -10.20 -10.35 5.05
CA ILE A 286 -11.40 -9.70 5.63
C ILE A 286 -12.70 -10.42 5.26
N ILE A 287 -12.81 -10.92 4.02
CA ILE A 287 -13.96 -11.72 3.58
C ILE A 287 -14.06 -13.01 4.40
N ASN A 288 -12.94 -13.72 4.57
CA ASN A 288 -12.88 -14.93 5.38
C ASN A 288 -13.21 -14.68 6.86
N CYS A 289 -12.78 -13.55 7.45
CA CYS A 289 -13.16 -13.18 8.81
C CYS A 289 -14.68 -13.04 8.95
N VAL A 290 -15.33 -12.33 8.03
CA VAL A 290 -16.79 -12.16 8.05
C VAL A 290 -17.52 -13.50 7.88
N VAL A 291 -17.09 -14.33 6.93
CA VAL A 291 -17.67 -15.68 6.69
C VAL A 291 -17.56 -16.55 7.93
N LYS A 292 -16.42 -16.56 8.61
CA LYS A 292 -16.18 -17.39 9.80
C LYS A 292 -16.70 -16.79 11.10
N GLY A 293 -17.13 -15.52 11.09
CA GLY A 293 -17.47 -14.78 12.31
C GLY A 293 -16.25 -14.48 13.18
N GLU A 294 -15.07 -14.39 12.57
CA GLU A 294 -13.81 -14.01 13.22
C GLU A 294 -13.67 -12.49 13.25
N GLU A 295 -12.91 -11.96 14.22
CA GLU A 295 -12.62 -10.53 14.30
C GLU A 295 -11.61 -10.12 13.22
N ILE A 296 -11.89 -9.01 12.52
CA ILE A 296 -10.93 -8.35 11.65
C ILE A 296 -9.96 -7.55 12.52
N LYS A 297 -8.66 -7.59 12.22
CA LYS A 297 -7.67 -6.74 12.91
C LYS A 297 -8.06 -5.27 12.77
N THR A 298 -7.92 -4.52 13.86
CA THR A 298 -8.18 -3.07 13.86
C THR A 298 -7.32 -2.36 12.82
N ASP A 299 -6.06 -2.76 12.71
CA ASP A 299 -5.11 -2.25 11.73
C ASP A 299 -4.29 -3.41 11.15
N TRP A 300 -4.27 -3.54 9.84
CA TRP A 300 -3.61 -4.66 9.16
C TRP A 300 -2.47 -4.15 8.28
N THR A 301 -1.28 -4.71 8.46
CA THR A 301 -0.10 -4.38 7.66
C THR A 301 0.31 -5.57 6.79
N GLY A 302 0.23 -5.39 5.48
CA GLY A 302 0.81 -6.30 4.49
C GLY A 302 2.32 -6.08 4.36
N THR A 303 3.07 -7.13 4.00
CA THR A 303 4.54 -7.09 3.88
C THR A 303 5.02 -7.82 2.63
N LEU A 304 6.31 -7.74 2.33
CA LEU A 304 6.96 -8.61 1.33
C LEU A 304 6.66 -10.09 1.62
N ALA A 305 6.83 -10.53 2.87
CA ALA A 305 6.63 -11.92 3.26
C ALA A 305 5.18 -12.41 3.13
N THR A 306 4.18 -11.52 3.27
CA THR A 306 2.76 -11.85 3.04
C THR A 306 2.36 -11.82 1.57
N GLY A 307 3.27 -11.41 0.67
CA GLY A 307 2.98 -11.23 -0.75
C GLY A 307 2.19 -9.97 -1.06
N SER A 308 2.01 -9.07 -0.09
CA SER A 308 1.27 -7.82 -0.28
C SER A 308 2.14 -6.71 -0.88
N VAL A 309 3.45 -6.73 -0.67
CA VAL A 309 4.38 -5.80 -1.33
C VAL A 309 5.07 -6.53 -2.48
N VAL A 310 4.87 -6.02 -3.68
CA VAL A 310 5.40 -6.66 -4.90
C VAL A 310 5.93 -5.62 -5.88
N LEU A 311 6.83 -6.07 -6.76
CA LEU A 311 7.18 -5.35 -7.99
C LEU A 311 6.42 -5.96 -9.17
N THR A 312 6.10 -5.15 -10.17
CA THR A 312 5.69 -5.66 -11.49
C THR A 312 6.89 -6.30 -12.19
N ASP A 313 6.64 -7.02 -13.28
CA ASP A 313 7.73 -7.47 -14.14
C ASP A 313 8.59 -6.29 -14.60
N VAL A 314 9.89 -6.48 -14.62
CA VAL A 314 10.84 -5.47 -15.11
C VAL A 314 10.82 -5.42 -16.63
N ASN A 315 10.98 -4.23 -17.19
CA ASN A 315 11.19 -4.09 -18.63
C ASN A 315 12.65 -4.33 -18.97
N GLU A 316 13.00 -5.56 -19.33
CA GLU A 316 14.37 -5.99 -19.67
C GLU A 316 15.05 -5.15 -20.75
N LYS A 317 14.28 -4.44 -21.60
CA LYS A 317 14.83 -3.56 -22.63
C LYS A 317 15.36 -2.24 -22.08
N VAL A 318 14.89 -1.84 -20.91
CA VAL A 318 15.17 -0.52 -20.32
C VAL A 318 16.03 -0.62 -19.07
N VAL A 319 15.86 -1.63 -18.24
CA VAL A 319 16.64 -1.80 -17.00
C VAL A 319 18.10 -2.16 -17.29
N ALA A 320 18.97 -1.87 -16.33
CA ALA A 320 20.40 -2.25 -16.42
C ALA A 320 20.59 -3.76 -16.27
N GLU A 321 21.67 -4.30 -16.84
CA GLU A 321 22.07 -5.69 -16.66
C GLU A 321 22.26 -6.02 -15.17
N GLY A 322 21.77 -7.17 -14.73
CA GLY A 322 21.88 -7.65 -13.35
C GLY A 322 20.83 -7.09 -12.38
N THR A 323 19.88 -6.29 -12.87
CA THR A 323 18.82 -5.68 -12.04
C THR A 323 18.03 -6.71 -11.25
N GLU A 324 17.54 -7.78 -11.88
CA GLU A 324 16.72 -8.80 -11.20
C GLU A 324 17.47 -9.46 -10.04
N ALA A 325 18.74 -9.83 -10.25
CA ALA A 325 19.56 -10.46 -9.21
C ALA A 325 19.79 -9.53 -8.01
N ALA A 326 20.03 -8.24 -8.26
CA ALA A 326 20.22 -7.25 -7.20
C ALA A 326 18.94 -6.97 -6.41
N VAL A 327 17.81 -6.93 -7.08
CA VAL A 327 16.49 -6.76 -6.44
C VAL A 327 16.15 -7.97 -5.58
N GLU A 328 16.34 -9.20 -6.07
CA GLU A 328 16.06 -10.42 -5.32
C GLU A 328 16.98 -10.58 -4.09
N GLU A 329 18.26 -10.20 -4.21
CA GLU A 329 19.19 -10.17 -3.08
C GLU A 329 18.72 -9.18 -2.00
N ALA A 330 18.35 -7.95 -2.39
CA ALA A 330 17.87 -6.94 -1.46
C ALA A 330 16.55 -7.34 -0.81
N LYS A 331 15.60 -7.89 -1.60
CA LYS A 331 14.33 -8.42 -1.09
C LYS A 331 14.56 -9.48 -0.02
N THR A 332 15.43 -10.46 -0.31
CA THR A 332 15.78 -11.51 0.66
C THR A 332 16.35 -10.93 1.96
N LYS A 333 17.18 -9.88 1.89
CA LYS A 333 17.74 -9.22 3.07
C LYS A 333 16.68 -8.48 3.88
N LEU A 334 15.74 -7.78 3.21
CA LEU A 334 14.60 -7.13 3.85
C LEU A 334 13.71 -8.14 4.57
N GLU A 335 13.33 -9.23 3.89
CA GLU A 335 12.49 -10.29 4.47
C GLU A 335 13.11 -10.96 5.70
N LYS A 336 14.45 -11.03 5.77
CA LYS A 336 15.19 -11.56 6.92
C LYS A 336 15.50 -10.53 8.00
N GLY A 337 15.19 -9.25 7.77
CA GLY A 337 15.57 -8.17 8.70
C GLY A 337 17.07 -7.92 8.75
N GLU A 338 17.84 -8.34 7.73
CA GLU A 338 19.28 -8.08 7.62
C GLU A 338 19.59 -6.63 7.21
N ILE A 339 18.64 -5.98 6.58
CA ILE A 339 18.66 -4.54 6.26
C ILE A 339 17.30 -3.94 6.59
N HIS A 340 17.29 -2.65 6.92
CA HIS A 340 16.10 -1.83 7.14
C HIS A 340 16.12 -0.64 6.19
N VAL A 341 14.97 -0.34 5.57
CA VAL A 341 14.87 0.75 4.58
C VAL A 341 15.31 2.08 5.18
N PHE A 342 14.85 2.38 6.38
CA PHE A 342 15.14 3.63 7.09
C PHE A 342 16.20 3.44 8.18
N ASP A 343 17.28 2.69 7.87
CA ASP A 343 18.46 2.56 8.71
C ASP A 343 19.14 3.93 8.85
N THR A 344 19.27 4.41 10.08
CA THR A 344 19.78 5.76 10.37
C THR A 344 21.28 5.95 10.10
N ASP A 345 21.99 4.87 9.78
CA ASP A 345 23.37 4.94 9.30
C ASP A 345 23.47 5.21 7.78
N THR A 346 22.35 5.12 7.03
CA THR A 346 22.33 5.28 5.57
C THR A 346 21.98 6.68 5.09
N PHE A 347 21.48 7.55 5.98
CA PHE A 347 21.09 8.93 5.66
C PHE A 347 21.42 9.90 6.80
N THR A 348 21.35 11.18 6.49
CA THR A 348 21.49 12.26 7.48
C THR A 348 20.35 13.26 7.37
N VAL A 349 20.13 14.01 8.43
CA VAL A 349 19.17 15.11 8.51
C VAL A 349 19.95 16.36 8.89
N LYS A 350 20.05 17.33 7.99
CA LYS A 350 20.85 18.57 8.18
C LYS A 350 22.33 18.28 8.54
N GLY A 351 22.90 17.24 7.94
CA GLY A 351 24.28 16.82 8.15
C GLY A 351 24.51 15.92 9.37
N GLU A 352 23.49 15.64 10.17
CA GLU A 352 23.60 14.87 11.39
C GLU A 352 22.87 13.53 11.28
N LYS A 353 23.35 12.49 12.00
CA LYS A 353 22.65 11.22 12.10
C LYS A 353 21.35 11.40 12.89
N LEU A 354 20.25 10.86 12.38
CA LEU A 354 18.99 10.81 13.11
C LEU A 354 19.07 9.81 14.27
N THR A 355 18.89 10.26 15.50
CA THR A 355 18.97 9.40 16.69
C THR A 355 17.67 9.29 17.46
N THR A 356 16.72 10.18 17.18
CA THR A 356 15.38 10.21 17.82
C THR A 356 14.42 10.93 16.88
N TYR A 357 13.18 10.49 16.83
CA TYR A 357 12.10 11.16 16.11
C TYR A 357 10.76 10.79 16.73
N LEU A 358 10.05 11.79 17.24
CA LEU A 358 8.68 11.62 17.68
C LEU A 358 7.75 11.71 16.48
N ALA A 359 7.08 10.62 16.15
CA ALA A 359 6.10 10.56 15.09
C ALA A 359 4.68 10.82 15.62
N ASP A 360 3.85 11.40 14.77
CA ASP A 360 2.41 11.45 14.95
C ASP A 360 1.82 10.15 14.40
N VAL A 361 1.30 9.30 15.28
CA VAL A 361 0.79 7.97 14.90
C VAL A 361 -0.67 7.74 15.29
N ASP A 362 -1.27 8.62 16.11
CA ASP A 362 -2.60 8.40 16.64
C ASP A 362 -3.71 9.18 15.90
N ASP A 363 -3.43 10.37 15.43
CA ASP A 363 -4.38 11.15 14.61
C ASP A 363 -3.64 12.06 13.63
N PHE A 364 -3.87 11.85 12.35
CA PHE A 364 -3.35 12.72 11.31
C PHE A 364 -3.79 14.20 11.46
N GLY A 365 -4.92 14.44 12.11
CA GLY A 365 -5.53 15.78 12.22
C GLY A 365 -4.92 16.68 13.27
N ASP A 366 -4.30 16.16 14.32
CA ASP A 366 -3.83 16.98 15.44
C ASP A 366 -2.33 17.28 15.39
N TYR A 367 -1.54 16.53 14.61
CA TYR A 367 -0.10 16.68 14.40
C TYR A 367 0.71 16.77 15.70
N LYS A 368 0.35 15.95 16.70
CA LYS A 368 1.09 15.87 17.95
C LYS A 368 2.09 14.74 17.94
N PRO A 369 3.37 15.04 17.71
CA PRO A 369 4.42 14.02 17.71
C PRO A 369 4.62 13.47 19.13
N GLU A 370 4.15 12.25 19.39
CA GLU A 370 4.15 11.64 20.73
C GLU A 370 4.89 10.31 20.81
N THR A 371 5.09 9.62 19.67
CA THR A 371 5.64 8.26 19.68
C THR A 371 7.07 8.23 19.11
N GLU A 372 8.02 7.74 19.92
CA GLU A 372 9.41 7.55 19.47
C GLU A 372 9.48 6.46 18.39
N ALA A 373 9.81 6.87 17.18
CA ALA A 373 9.87 5.99 16.01
C ALA A 373 11.29 5.49 15.70
N VAL A 374 12.36 6.11 16.24
CA VAL A 374 13.73 5.69 16.01
C VAL A 374 14.23 4.88 17.20
N LYS A 375 14.46 3.60 16.98
CA LYS A 375 15.06 2.67 17.96
C LYS A 375 15.84 1.59 17.21
N ASP A 376 16.74 0.91 17.89
CA ASP A 376 17.55 -0.18 17.32
C ASP A 376 18.33 0.19 16.04
N GLY A 377 18.56 1.50 15.80
CA GLY A 377 19.34 2.02 14.68
C GLY A 377 18.54 2.31 13.41
N TYR A 378 17.21 2.17 13.43
CA TYR A 378 16.37 2.50 12.29
C TYR A 378 15.03 3.13 12.70
N PHE A 379 14.35 3.76 11.75
CA PHE A 379 13.00 4.29 11.94
C PHE A 379 11.98 3.17 11.69
N HIS A 380 11.15 2.88 12.69
CA HIS A 380 10.16 1.81 12.70
C HIS A 380 8.86 2.20 12.00
N GLU A 381 8.91 2.27 10.67
CA GLU A 381 7.71 2.54 9.85
C GLU A 381 6.72 1.36 9.93
N SER A 382 5.42 1.66 9.90
CA SER A 382 4.31 0.69 9.92
C SER A 382 4.24 -0.23 11.16
N GLU A 383 4.93 0.11 12.26
CA GLU A 383 4.87 -0.67 13.51
C GLU A 383 3.66 -0.28 14.37
N TYR A 384 3.36 1.02 14.46
CA TYR A 384 2.31 1.56 15.35
C TYR A 384 0.95 1.72 14.66
N ARG A 385 0.96 1.88 13.35
CA ARG A 385 -0.21 1.82 12.46
C ARG A 385 0.23 1.35 11.09
N SER A 386 -0.70 0.84 10.27
CA SER A 386 -0.38 0.34 8.92
C SER A 386 -0.02 1.47 7.95
N ALA A 387 -0.76 2.59 7.99
CA ALA A 387 -0.48 3.76 7.16
C ALA A 387 0.86 4.41 7.57
N PRO A 388 1.66 4.83 6.58
CA PRO A 388 2.97 5.43 6.84
C PRO A 388 2.92 6.67 7.73
N TYR A 389 3.97 6.86 8.54
CA TYR A 389 4.16 8.03 9.39
C TYR A 389 5.60 8.58 9.34
N PHE A 390 6.44 8.06 8.44
CA PHE A 390 7.75 8.64 8.18
C PHE A 390 7.61 10.02 7.53
N ASP A 391 7.87 11.07 8.30
CA ASP A 391 7.75 12.47 7.87
C ASP A 391 9.08 13.23 8.08
N VAL A 392 10.20 12.61 7.71
CA VAL A 392 11.55 13.19 7.90
C VAL A 392 12.09 13.69 6.56
N ASP A 393 12.53 14.95 6.52
CA ASP A 393 13.27 15.47 5.37
C ASP A 393 14.74 15.10 5.52
N ILE A 394 15.25 14.26 4.62
CA ILE A 394 16.64 13.79 4.66
C ILE A 394 17.52 14.52 3.64
N ASP A 395 18.83 14.53 3.91
CA ASP A 395 19.82 15.13 3.00
C ASP A 395 19.91 14.34 1.67
N GLY A 396 20.11 15.09 0.58
CA GLY A 396 20.16 14.52 -0.78
C GLY A 396 18.84 14.58 -1.53
N ILE A 397 17.74 14.92 -0.85
CA ILE A 397 16.43 15.19 -1.44
C ILE A 397 16.14 16.69 -1.37
N THR A 398 15.77 17.29 -2.49
CA THR A 398 15.37 18.72 -2.58
C THR A 398 13.89 18.81 -2.90
N ILE A 399 13.10 19.36 -2.00
CA ILE A 399 11.69 19.65 -2.22
C ILE A 399 11.56 21.02 -2.90
N LEU A 400 10.97 21.08 -4.10
CA LEU A 400 10.86 22.28 -4.91
C LEU A 400 9.65 23.12 -4.55
N SER A 401 8.51 22.49 -4.30
CA SER A 401 7.30 23.16 -3.81
C SER A 401 6.70 22.37 -2.65
N THR A 402 6.11 23.07 -1.69
CA THR A 402 5.39 22.45 -0.58
C THR A 402 3.88 22.52 -0.78
N GLY A 403 3.42 22.99 -1.94
CA GLY A 403 2.00 23.08 -2.25
C GLY A 403 1.22 24.07 -1.38
N LYS A 404 1.83 25.22 -1.05
CA LYS A 404 1.17 26.33 -0.32
C LYS A 404 0.53 27.29 -1.28
#